data_83cf203a9dbbb47e42e1544c6b67f97b
#
_entry.id   83cf203a9dbbb47e42e1544c6b67f97b
#
_cell.length_a   1.000
_cell.length_b   1.000
_cell.length_c   1.000
_cell.angle_alpha   90.00
_cell.angle_beta   90.00
_cell.angle_gamma   90.00
#
_symmetry.space_group_name_H-M   'P 1'
#
loop_
_entity.id
_entity.type
_entity.pdbx_description
1 polymer ?
#
loop_
_entity_poly.entity_id
_entity_poly.type
_entity_poly.pdbx_seq_one_letter_code
_entity_poly.pdbx_strand_id
1 'polypeptide(L)'
;MPTEAEIRKALRTVKDPELNLDLVVLGLIYDLKIDGGRVDVTMSLTSPMCPVAGELLNQARQAVEGVPGVESAEVELTFNPPWTPERIPATVRAALGL
;
A
#
# COMPACT_ATOMS: atom_id res chain seq x y z
N MET A 1 10.67 -16.63 6.97
CA MET A 1 10.93 -15.37 6.25
C MET A 1 9.69 -15.00 5.45
N PRO A 2 9.16 -13.78 5.59
CA PRO A 2 7.97 -13.41 4.85
C PRO A 2 8.26 -13.29 3.35
N THR A 3 7.24 -13.53 2.54
CA THR A 3 7.33 -13.40 1.08
C THR A 3 6.65 -12.12 0.62
N GLU A 4 7.01 -11.64 -0.56
CA GLU A 4 6.34 -10.47 -1.14
C GLU A 4 4.83 -10.69 -1.28
N ALA A 5 4.41 -11.89 -1.68
CA ALA A 5 3.00 -12.23 -1.81
C ALA A 5 2.26 -12.12 -0.48
N GLU A 6 2.87 -12.57 0.61
CA GLU A 6 2.29 -12.45 1.95
C GLU A 6 2.16 -11.00 2.40
N ILE A 7 3.18 -10.19 2.12
CA ILE A 7 3.16 -8.76 2.46
C ILE A 7 2.08 -8.03 1.65
N ARG A 8 1.99 -8.30 0.35
CA ARG A 8 0.94 -7.70 -0.49
C ARG A 8 -0.45 -8.12 -0.07
N LYS A 9 -0.62 -9.37 0.33
CA LYS A 9 -1.90 -9.86 0.85
C LYS A 9 -2.31 -9.10 2.11
N ALA A 10 -1.37 -8.86 3.02
CA ALA A 10 -1.63 -8.09 4.22
C ALA A 10 -2.02 -6.64 3.87
N LEU A 11 -1.32 -6.02 2.92
CA LEU A 11 -1.62 -4.65 2.49
C LEU A 11 -2.99 -4.52 1.81
N ARG A 12 -3.54 -5.61 1.28
CA ARG A 12 -4.90 -5.61 0.72
C ARG A 12 -5.99 -5.47 1.77
N THR A 13 -5.65 -5.60 3.04
CA THR A 13 -6.62 -5.36 4.12
C THR A 13 -6.78 -3.87 4.45
N VAL A 14 -5.89 -3.03 3.91
CA VAL A 14 -5.94 -1.58 4.13
C VAL A 14 -6.56 -0.92 2.91
N LYS A 15 -7.63 -0.15 3.13
CA LYS A 15 -8.37 0.51 2.06
C LYS A 15 -8.24 2.02 2.13
N ASP A 16 -8.14 2.64 0.96
CA ASP A 16 -8.20 4.09 0.84
C ASP A 16 -9.66 4.54 1.06
N PRO A 17 -9.90 5.50 1.95
CA PRO A 17 -11.27 5.93 2.27
C PRO A 17 -11.97 6.68 1.13
N GLU A 18 -11.22 7.27 0.20
CA GLU A 18 -11.81 8.02 -0.89
C GLU A 18 -12.38 7.12 -1.97
N LEU A 19 -11.66 6.06 -2.33
CA LEU A 19 -12.05 5.16 -3.42
C LEU A 19 -12.57 3.82 -2.90
N ASN A 20 -12.40 3.53 -1.62
CA ASN A 20 -12.80 2.28 -0.99
C ASN A 20 -12.19 1.05 -1.65
N LEU A 21 -10.96 1.19 -2.14
CA LEU A 21 -10.17 0.12 -2.74
C LEU A 21 -8.90 -0.09 -1.93
N ASP A 22 -8.37 -1.31 -1.97
CA ASP A 22 -7.15 -1.61 -1.23
C ASP A 22 -5.91 -0.96 -1.86
N LEU A 23 -4.86 -0.81 -1.05
CA LEU A 23 -3.65 -0.11 -1.45
C LEU A 23 -2.93 -0.78 -2.62
N VAL A 24 -3.04 -2.09 -2.74
CA VAL A 24 -2.36 -2.85 -3.80
C VAL A 24 -3.06 -2.67 -5.13
N VAL A 25 -4.39 -2.78 -5.17
CA VAL A 25 -5.14 -2.63 -6.41
C VAL A 25 -5.07 -1.21 -6.94
N LEU A 26 -4.95 -0.23 -6.05
CA LEU A 26 -4.79 1.18 -6.45
C LEU A 26 -3.42 1.49 -7.05
N GLY A 27 -2.47 0.56 -6.93
CA GLY A 27 -1.12 0.81 -7.39
C GLY A 27 -0.36 1.79 -6.50
N LEU A 28 -0.72 1.88 -5.23
CA LEU A 28 -0.08 2.77 -4.28
C LEU A 28 1.21 2.21 -3.70
N ILE A 29 1.42 0.91 -3.80
CA ILE A 29 2.66 0.28 -3.31
C ILE A 29 3.70 0.36 -4.43
N TYR A 30 4.64 1.28 -4.28
CA TYR A 30 5.65 1.56 -5.30
C TYR A 30 6.88 0.66 -5.21
N ASP A 31 7.29 0.31 -3.99
CA ASP A 31 8.44 -0.54 -3.78
C ASP A 31 8.25 -1.34 -2.50
N LEU A 32 8.84 -2.52 -2.46
CA LEU A 32 8.73 -3.41 -1.33
C LEU A 32 10.02 -4.22 -1.22
N LYS A 33 10.73 -4.03 -0.10
CA LYS A 33 11.99 -4.72 0.15
C LYS A 33 11.87 -5.58 1.40
N ILE A 34 12.31 -6.81 1.29
CA ILE A 34 12.32 -7.75 2.40
C ILE A 34 13.77 -8.16 2.67
N ASP A 35 14.23 -7.92 3.89
CA ASP A 35 15.56 -8.31 4.33
C ASP A 35 15.42 -9.05 5.65
N GLY A 36 15.42 -10.38 5.60
CA GLY A 36 15.15 -11.19 6.78
C GLY A 36 13.79 -10.90 7.35
N GLY A 37 13.73 -10.46 8.60
CA GLY A 37 12.49 -10.07 9.27
C GLY A 37 12.14 -8.59 9.09
N ARG A 38 12.97 -7.82 8.39
CA ARG A 38 12.71 -6.40 8.15
C ARG A 38 12.02 -6.20 6.80
N VAL A 39 10.97 -5.41 6.79
CA VAL A 39 10.23 -5.10 5.57
C VAL A 39 10.16 -3.58 5.41
N ASP A 40 10.59 -3.09 4.26
CA ASP A 40 10.50 -1.68 3.90
C ASP A 40 9.51 -1.53 2.76
N VAL A 41 8.50 -0.71 2.95
CA VAL A 41 7.46 -0.44 1.96
C VAL A 41 7.50 1.04 1.59
N THR A 42 7.55 1.32 0.30
CA THR A 42 7.42 2.69 -0.21
C THR A 42 6.08 2.79 -0.90
N MET A 43 5.25 3.72 -0.43
CA MET A 43 3.90 3.88 -0.97
C MET A 43 3.57 5.34 -1.22
N SER A 44 2.55 5.55 -2.04
CA SER A 44 1.99 6.88 -2.28
C SER A 44 0.53 6.92 -1.82
N LEU A 45 -0.11 8.06 -2.04
CA LEU A 45 -1.52 8.27 -1.75
C LEU A 45 -2.22 8.80 -2.99
N THR A 46 -3.54 8.64 -3.04
CA THR A 46 -4.34 9.12 -4.17
C THR A 46 -4.39 10.65 -4.23
N SER A 47 -4.13 11.31 -3.11
CA SER A 47 -4.09 12.77 -3.04
C SER A 47 -3.02 13.22 -2.05
N PRO A 48 -2.19 14.23 -2.40
CA PRO A 48 -1.21 14.78 -1.48
C PRO A 48 -1.85 15.55 -0.31
N MET A 49 -3.12 15.89 -0.44
CA MET A 49 -3.88 16.60 0.59
C MET A 49 -4.74 15.67 1.45
N CYS A 50 -4.45 14.38 1.47
CA CYS A 50 -5.22 13.41 2.23
C CYS A 50 -5.07 13.67 3.74
N PRO A 51 -6.15 14.02 4.46
CA PRO A 51 -6.05 14.32 5.90
C PRO A 51 -5.79 13.08 6.76
N VAL A 52 -5.99 11.89 6.21
CA VAL A 52 -5.79 10.62 6.92
C VAL A 52 -4.50 9.93 6.50
N ALA A 53 -3.56 10.67 5.89
CA ALA A 53 -2.30 10.10 5.41
C ALA A 53 -1.54 9.36 6.50
N GLY A 54 -1.39 9.98 7.67
CA GLY A 54 -0.68 9.37 8.79
C GLY A 54 -1.35 8.09 9.26
N GLU A 55 -2.66 8.04 9.26
CA GLU A 55 -3.41 6.85 9.66
C GLU A 55 -3.25 5.73 8.65
N LEU A 56 -3.31 6.04 7.35
CA LEU A 56 -3.12 5.04 6.29
C LEU A 56 -1.72 4.42 6.37
N LEU A 57 -0.70 5.25 6.57
CA LEU A 57 0.67 4.76 6.75
C LEU A 57 0.78 3.85 7.97
N ASN A 58 0.13 4.22 9.08
CA ASN A 58 0.15 3.43 10.29
C ASN A 58 -0.60 2.10 10.11
N GLN A 59 -1.75 2.11 9.44
CA GLN A 59 -2.50 0.90 9.13
C GLN A 59 -1.69 -0.04 8.23
N ALA A 60 -1.01 0.51 7.23
CA ALA A 60 -0.16 -0.29 6.34
C ALA A 60 0.98 -0.94 7.12
N ARG A 61 1.63 -0.18 8.00
CA ARG A 61 2.70 -0.70 8.85
C ARG A 61 2.20 -1.82 9.74
N GLN A 62 1.07 -1.61 10.42
CA GLN A 62 0.49 -2.61 11.30
C GLN A 62 0.11 -3.89 10.56
N ALA A 63 -0.44 -3.75 9.35
CA ALA A 63 -0.80 -4.90 8.53
C ALA A 63 0.43 -5.72 8.17
N VAL A 64 1.52 -5.07 7.80
CA VAL A 64 2.78 -5.75 7.47
C VAL A 64 3.39 -6.40 8.70
N GLU A 65 3.38 -5.71 9.84
CA GLU A 65 3.91 -6.27 11.09
C GLU A 65 3.15 -7.49 11.57
N GLY A 66 1.88 -7.63 11.17
CA GLY A 66 1.08 -8.79 11.50
C GLY A 66 1.40 -10.05 10.69
N VAL A 67 2.23 -9.95 9.66
CA VAL A 67 2.62 -11.11 8.84
C VAL A 67 3.65 -11.96 9.61
N PRO A 68 3.45 -13.29 9.71
CA PRO A 68 4.41 -14.15 10.38
C PRO A 68 5.80 -14.02 9.75
N GLY A 69 6.81 -13.88 10.62
CA GLY A 69 8.20 -13.72 10.20
C GLY A 69 8.65 -12.26 10.08
N VAL A 70 7.74 -11.30 10.13
CA VAL A 70 8.09 -9.88 10.13
C VAL A 70 8.45 -9.45 11.56
N GLU A 71 9.67 -8.98 11.74
CA GLU A 71 10.15 -8.47 13.03
C GLU A 71 10.00 -6.96 13.13
N SER A 72 10.16 -6.26 11.99
CA SER A 72 9.99 -4.82 11.92
C SER A 72 9.50 -4.42 10.54
N ALA A 73 8.69 -3.38 10.48
CA ALA A 73 8.19 -2.85 9.22
C ALA A 73 8.32 -1.33 9.23
N GLU A 74 8.71 -0.78 8.09
CA GLU A 74 8.80 0.64 7.90
C GLU A 74 8.05 0.99 6.62
N VAL A 75 7.19 1.99 6.69
CA VAL A 75 6.42 2.46 5.55
C VAL A 75 6.80 3.90 5.27
N GLU A 76 7.32 4.14 4.07
CA GLU A 76 7.74 5.46 3.63
C GLU A 76 6.76 6.00 2.60
N LEU A 77 6.40 7.27 2.75
CA LEU A 77 5.50 7.96 1.83
C LEU A 77 6.31 8.69 0.76
N THR A 78 5.90 8.55 -0.49
CA THR A 78 6.48 9.30 -1.60
C THR A 78 5.38 9.78 -2.54
N PHE A 79 5.61 10.93 -3.17
CA PHE A 79 4.75 11.43 -4.24
C PHE A 79 5.53 11.54 -5.56
N ASN A 80 6.64 10.82 -5.67
CA ASN A 80 7.47 10.81 -6.87
C ASN A 80 7.69 9.36 -7.34
N PRO A 81 7.10 8.94 -8.46
CA PRO A 81 6.19 9.71 -9.31
C PRO A 81 4.83 9.89 -8.66
N PRO A 82 4.06 10.93 -9.04
CA PRO A 82 2.72 11.10 -8.48
C PRO A 82 1.80 9.98 -8.91
N TRP A 83 0.90 9.61 -8.02
CA TRP A 83 -0.09 8.59 -8.33
C TRP A 83 -1.12 9.12 -9.33
N THR A 84 -1.53 8.27 -10.27
CA THR A 84 -2.62 8.57 -11.22
C THR A 84 -3.57 7.38 -11.29
N PRO A 85 -4.85 7.60 -11.67
CA PRO A 85 -5.81 6.51 -11.82
C PRO A 85 -5.38 5.42 -12.82
N GLU A 86 -4.47 5.73 -13.71
CA GLU A 86 -3.93 4.78 -14.69
C GLU A 86 -3.17 3.63 -14.04
N ARG A 87 -2.76 3.78 -12.78
CA ARG A 87 -2.10 2.72 -12.02
C ARG A 87 -3.08 1.65 -11.55
N ILE A 88 -4.39 1.95 -11.57
CA ILE A 88 -5.42 0.96 -11.30
C ILE A 88 -5.58 0.06 -12.52
N PRO A 89 -5.70 -1.27 -12.35
CA PRO A 89 -5.93 -2.16 -13.49
C PRO A 89 -7.13 -1.72 -14.33
N ALA A 90 -7.02 -1.81 -15.65
CA ALA A 90 -8.05 -1.34 -16.56
C ALA A 90 -9.43 -1.95 -16.30
N THR A 91 -9.46 -3.24 -15.93
CA THR A 91 -10.70 -3.94 -15.60
C THR A 91 -11.39 -3.33 -14.37
N VAL A 92 -10.61 -2.94 -13.37
CA VAL A 92 -11.13 -2.30 -12.16
C VAL A 92 -11.60 -0.88 -12.46
N ARG A 93 -10.83 -0.13 -13.26
CA ARG A 93 -11.24 1.22 -13.67
C ARG A 93 -12.56 1.20 -14.42
N ALA A 94 -12.74 0.25 -15.30
CA ALA A 94 -13.98 0.10 -16.05
C ALA A 94 -15.17 -0.15 -15.12
N ALA A 95 -14.99 -0.99 -14.10
CA ALA A 95 -16.03 -1.27 -13.12
C ALA A 95 -16.39 -0.06 -12.26
N LEU A 96 -15.44 0.86 -12.05
CA LEU A 96 -15.64 2.08 -11.27
C LEU A 96 -16.12 3.26 -12.11
N GLY A 97 -16.08 3.16 -13.43
CA GLY A 97 -16.44 4.26 -14.32
C GLY A 97 -15.34 5.32 -14.46
N LEU A 98 -14.10 4.93 -14.20
CA LEU A 98 -12.95 5.86 -14.28
C LEU A 98 -12.28 5.86 -15.66
#